data_c4bb4120dc1b41781eadef21c0206f8e
#
_entry.id   c4bb4120dc1b41781eadef21c0206f8e
#
_cell.length_a   1.000
_cell.length_b   1.000
_cell.length_c   1.000
_cell.angle_alpha   90.00
_cell.angle_beta   90.00
_cell.angle_gamma   90.00
#
_symmetry.space_group_name_H-M   'P 1'
#
loop_
_entity.id
_entity.type
_entity.pdbx_description
1 polymer ?
#
loop_
_entity_poly.entity_id
_entity_poly.type
_entity_poly.pdbx_seq_one_letter_code
_entity_poly.pdbx_strand_id
1 'polypeptide(L)'
;MAGEYLKSSVHVHSKLCDGKNTPEEIAVTAWRTGLQTLGFSGHSHTPHDLEYCMTQSRTALYKAQVAKLKERYAGKLDILCGLEWDLYSDDDPTQYDYWIGSAHYVKGPKTGKYYEIDWREEDLRACIDDDFDGDALAVVEAYFANVAKVAEKKPTILGHFDLIKKINGDGKFFDENDPRYTAAANAALMTAARNRCVLEVNTSAAYRGFRKDYFPSGAILKDWLILSGNVVITADAHDAKALTYGFEEAAAKLKELGYTKVQVLGKDGFIPCAL
;
A
#
# COMPACT_ATOMS: atom_id res chain seq x y z
N MET A 1 2.51 17.79 -16.72
CA MET A 1 3.90 18.28 -16.74
C MET A 1 4.79 17.14 -16.28
N ALA A 2 5.98 16.96 -16.83
CA ALA A 2 6.88 15.89 -16.41
C ALA A 2 7.34 16.14 -14.97
N GLY A 3 7.44 15.07 -14.16
CA GLY A 3 7.93 15.15 -12.77
C GLY A 3 6.90 15.58 -11.72
N GLU A 4 5.64 15.81 -12.06
CA GLU A 4 4.60 16.15 -11.05
C GLU A 4 4.38 15.03 -10.04
N TYR A 5 4.68 13.77 -10.40
CA TYR A 5 4.60 12.63 -9.48
C TYR A 5 5.56 12.77 -8.28
N LEU A 6 6.62 13.59 -8.39
CA LEU A 6 7.53 13.90 -7.28
C LEU A 6 6.94 14.87 -6.25
N LYS A 7 5.78 15.47 -6.54
CA LYS A 7 5.18 16.52 -5.71
C LYS A 7 4.01 16.04 -4.85
N SER A 8 3.68 14.76 -4.91
CA SER A 8 2.59 14.16 -4.11
C SER A 8 3.08 12.89 -3.42
N SER A 9 2.87 12.78 -2.12
CA SER A 9 3.15 11.60 -1.32
C SER A 9 1.90 11.26 -0.51
N VAL A 10 1.27 10.13 -0.82
CA VAL A 10 -0.08 9.80 -0.30
C VAL A 10 -0.18 8.42 0.36
N HIS A 11 0.96 7.78 0.66
CA HIS A 11 1.04 6.61 1.53
C HIS A 11 2.08 6.90 2.60
N VAL A 12 1.61 7.42 3.75
CA VAL A 12 2.48 7.97 4.79
C VAL A 12 1.95 7.64 6.19
N HIS A 13 2.80 7.03 6.99
CA HIS A 13 2.55 6.61 8.37
C HIS A 13 3.13 7.59 9.38
N SER A 14 2.56 7.65 10.56
CA SER A 14 3.00 8.52 11.64
C SER A 14 3.07 7.76 12.98
N LYS A 15 3.57 8.42 14.03
CA LYS A 15 3.57 7.88 15.40
C LYS A 15 2.19 7.53 15.97
N LEU A 16 1.12 7.82 15.24
CA LEU A 16 -0.23 7.43 15.64
C LEU A 16 -0.56 5.98 15.25
N CYS A 17 0.19 5.40 14.31
CA CYS A 17 0.28 3.97 14.05
C CYS A 17 1.71 3.50 14.32
N ASP A 18 2.51 3.21 13.31
CA ASP A 18 3.85 2.61 13.41
C ASP A 18 4.96 3.45 12.78
N GLY A 19 4.65 4.65 12.28
CA GLY A 19 5.65 5.57 11.75
C GLY A 19 6.54 6.20 12.82
N LYS A 20 7.73 6.66 12.40
CA LYS A 20 8.76 7.22 13.30
C LYS A 20 8.52 8.68 13.71
N ASN A 21 7.77 9.43 12.91
CA ASN A 21 7.60 10.87 13.08
C ASN A 21 6.17 11.23 13.46
N THR A 22 6.01 12.34 14.16
CA THR A 22 4.69 12.94 14.40
C THR A 22 4.10 13.50 13.10
N PRO A 23 2.76 13.63 12.97
CA PRO A 23 2.16 14.26 11.80
C PRO A 23 2.70 15.67 11.52
N GLU A 24 3.04 16.45 12.55
CA GLU A 24 3.64 17.79 12.42
C GLU A 24 5.04 17.72 11.79
N GLU A 25 5.93 16.84 12.27
CA GLU A 25 7.27 16.65 11.72
C GLU A 25 7.23 16.25 10.25
N ILE A 26 6.28 15.37 9.88
CA ILE A 26 6.06 14.92 8.50
C ILE A 26 5.60 16.11 7.64
N ALA A 27 4.61 16.89 8.09
CA ALA A 27 4.11 18.04 7.35
C ALA A 27 5.18 19.14 7.15
N VAL A 28 6.00 19.40 8.17
CA VAL A 28 7.14 20.33 8.07
C VAL A 28 8.12 19.83 7.01
N THR A 29 8.45 18.54 7.01
CA THR A 29 9.38 17.94 6.04
C THR A 29 8.81 18.02 4.63
N ALA A 30 7.55 17.62 4.43
CA ALA A 30 6.85 17.67 3.14
C ALA A 30 6.85 19.09 2.55
N TRP A 31 6.52 20.09 3.36
CA TRP A 31 6.55 21.49 2.92
C TRP A 31 7.95 21.97 2.56
N ARG A 32 8.97 21.64 3.38
CA ARG A 32 10.37 22.05 3.14
C ARG A 32 10.98 21.38 1.90
N THR A 33 10.55 20.17 1.56
CA THR A 33 11.02 19.44 0.37
C THR A 33 10.25 19.82 -0.90
N GLY A 34 9.25 20.72 -0.79
CA GLY A 34 8.52 21.24 -1.94
C GLY A 34 7.38 20.35 -2.43
N LEU A 35 6.90 19.41 -1.60
CA LEU A 35 5.68 18.68 -1.90
C LEU A 35 4.49 19.64 -2.03
N GLN A 36 3.60 19.35 -2.97
CA GLN A 36 2.35 20.06 -3.16
C GLN A 36 1.18 19.35 -2.46
N THR A 37 1.25 18.01 -2.39
CA THR A 37 0.26 17.18 -1.70
C THR A 37 0.94 16.22 -0.73
N LEU A 38 0.44 16.19 0.49
CA LEU A 38 0.77 15.21 1.52
C LEU A 38 -0.50 14.51 1.98
N GLY A 39 -0.61 13.22 1.74
CA GLY A 39 -1.69 12.39 2.24
C GLY A 39 -1.21 11.49 3.38
N PHE A 40 -1.76 11.67 4.57
CA PHE A 40 -1.58 10.70 5.65
C PHE A 40 -2.47 9.49 5.38
N SER A 41 -1.99 8.28 5.72
CA SER A 41 -2.71 7.02 5.52
C SER A 41 -2.36 6.01 6.61
N GLY A 42 -2.45 6.42 7.89
CA GLY A 42 -2.16 5.50 8.99
C GLY A 42 -2.99 4.21 8.91
N HIS A 43 -2.47 3.11 9.45
CA HIS A 43 -3.16 1.81 9.50
C HIS A 43 -4.50 1.92 10.22
N SER A 44 -5.56 1.41 9.60
CA SER A 44 -6.90 1.36 10.14
C SER A 44 -6.97 0.54 11.43
N HIS A 45 -7.98 0.81 12.27
CA HIS A 45 -8.23 -0.02 13.45
C HIS A 45 -8.53 -1.45 13.02
N THR A 46 -7.69 -2.39 13.48
CA THR A 46 -7.82 -3.81 13.19
C THR A 46 -7.90 -4.55 14.54
N PRO A 47 -9.10 -5.10 14.91
CA PRO A 47 -9.36 -5.55 16.28
C PRO A 47 -8.41 -6.63 16.83
N HIS A 48 -7.83 -7.43 15.94
CA HIS A 48 -6.91 -8.52 16.31
C HIS A 48 -5.44 -8.09 16.31
N ASP A 49 -5.13 -6.87 15.91
CA ASP A 49 -3.78 -6.33 15.88
C ASP A 49 -3.75 -4.85 16.30
N LEU A 50 -3.27 -4.59 17.51
CA LEU A 50 -3.13 -3.25 18.07
C LEU A 50 -1.66 -2.85 18.27
N GLU A 51 -0.72 -3.66 17.76
CA GLU A 51 0.70 -3.37 17.90
C GLU A 51 1.09 -2.18 17.03
N TYR A 52 0.70 -2.18 15.75
CA TYR A 52 0.96 -1.08 14.82
C TYR A 52 -0.28 -0.42 14.24
N CYS A 53 -1.44 -1.05 14.30
CA CYS A 53 -2.69 -0.42 13.88
C CYS A 53 -3.15 0.67 14.87
N MET A 54 -3.86 1.67 14.36
CA MET A 54 -4.45 2.69 15.23
C MET A 54 -5.56 2.08 16.09
N THR A 55 -5.53 2.37 17.39
CA THR A 55 -6.70 2.15 18.24
C THR A 55 -7.79 3.18 17.91
N GLN A 56 -9.04 2.93 18.28
CA GLN A 56 -10.15 3.90 18.06
C GLN A 56 -9.83 5.30 18.62
N SER A 57 -9.18 5.37 19.79
CA SER A 57 -8.74 6.66 20.37
C SER A 57 -7.61 7.31 19.55
N ARG A 58 -6.68 6.53 19.01
CA ARG A 58 -5.64 7.06 18.12
C ARG A 58 -6.22 7.50 16.78
N THR A 59 -7.22 6.81 16.24
CA THR A 59 -7.95 7.22 15.02
C THR A 59 -8.61 8.58 15.20
N ALA A 60 -9.27 8.81 16.34
CA ALA A 60 -9.87 10.12 16.65
C ALA A 60 -8.80 11.23 16.76
N LEU A 61 -7.69 10.94 17.43
CA LEU A 61 -6.56 11.87 17.55
C LEU A 61 -5.91 12.16 16.19
N TYR A 62 -5.75 11.14 15.35
CA TYR A 62 -5.23 11.23 13.99
C TYR A 62 -6.05 12.19 13.14
N LYS A 63 -7.38 11.99 13.06
CA LYS A 63 -8.29 12.88 12.33
C LYS A 63 -8.19 14.33 12.84
N ALA A 64 -8.17 14.52 14.17
CA ALA A 64 -8.08 15.86 14.77
C ALA A 64 -6.74 16.56 14.47
N GLN A 65 -5.60 15.82 14.51
CA GLN A 65 -4.30 16.39 14.18
C GLN A 65 -4.19 16.73 12.69
N VAL A 66 -4.62 15.84 11.81
CA VAL A 66 -4.60 16.10 10.35
C VAL A 66 -5.49 17.29 9.99
N ALA A 67 -6.67 17.44 10.62
CA ALA A 67 -7.54 18.61 10.41
C ALA A 67 -6.84 19.92 10.77
N LYS A 68 -6.15 19.99 11.91
CA LYS A 68 -5.35 21.17 12.30
C LYS A 68 -4.22 21.47 11.33
N LEU A 69 -3.58 20.42 10.78
CA LEU A 69 -2.53 20.58 9.78
C LEU A 69 -3.09 21.10 8.45
N LYS A 70 -4.27 20.63 8.02
CA LYS A 70 -4.96 21.16 6.83
C LYS A 70 -5.18 22.68 6.96
N GLU A 71 -5.67 23.15 8.09
CA GLU A 71 -5.88 24.59 8.35
C GLU A 71 -4.55 25.36 8.33
N ARG A 72 -3.54 24.86 9.04
CA ARG A 72 -2.24 25.52 9.18
C ARG A 72 -1.45 25.67 7.88
N TYR A 73 -1.57 24.68 7.00
CA TYR A 73 -0.84 24.64 5.72
C TYR A 73 -1.70 25.06 4.52
N ALA A 74 -2.92 25.58 4.77
CA ALA A 74 -3.81 26.06 3.71
C ALA A 74 -3.09 27.05 2.76
N GLY A 75 -3.16 26.78 1.46
CA GLY A 75 -2.49 27.56 0.43
C GLY A 75 -0.97 27.36 0.32
N LYS A 76 -0.39 26.43 1.09
CA LYS A 76 1.06 26.12 1.09
C LYS A 76 1.34 24.66 0.76
N LEU A 77 0.56 23.76 1.28
CA LEU A 77 0.63 22.31 1.11
C LEU A 77 -0.77 21.74 1.25
N ASP A 78 -1.24 21.05 0.24
CA ASP A 78 -2.51 20.33 0.30
C ASP A 78 -2.32 19.08 1.17
N ILE A 79 -3.01 19.04 2.32
CA ILE A 79 -2.94 17.89 3.23
C ILE A 79 -4.25 17.08 3.11
N LEU A 80 -4.12 15.78 2.93
CA LEU A 80 -5.23 14.83 2.84
C LEU A 80 -5.25 13.93 4.07
N CYS A 81 -6.46 13.67 4.59
CA CYS A 81 -6.71 12.69 5.64
C CYS A 81 -7.15 11.39 5.00
N GLY A 82 -6.22 10.51 4.71
CA GLY A 82 -6.49 9.20 4.18
C GLY A 82 -6.46 8.11 5.26
N LEU A 83 -6.61 6.87 4.83
CA LEU A 83 -6.54 5.67 5.65
C LEU A 83 -5.91 4.55 4.84
N GLU A 84 -4.98 3.80 5.40
CA GLU A 84 -4.66 2.48 4.90
C GLU A 84 -5.61 1.47 5.56
N TRP A 85 -6.61 1.07 4.80
CA TRP A 85 -7.69 0.19 5.25
C TRP A 85 -7.33 -1.27 4.97
N ASP A 86 -7.24 -2.08 6.03
CA ASP A 86 -7.08 -3.52 5.90
C ASP A 86 -8.42 -4.22 5.68
N LEU A 87 -8.39 -5.36 4.98
CA LEU A 87 -9.58 -6.19 4.72
C LEU A 87 -10.35 -6.58 5.98
N TYR A 88 -9.67 -6.71 7.09
CA TYR A 88 -10.24 -7.13 8.38
C TYR A 88 -10.44 -5.98 9.37
N SER A 89 -10.28 -4.75 8.90
CA SER A 89 -10.59 -3.55 9.67
C SER A 89 -12.08 -3.36 9.92
N ASP A 90 -12.42 -2.77 11.04
CA ASP A 90 -13.79 -2.31 11.36
C ASP A 90 -13.99 -0.79 11.17
N ASP A 91 -12.96 -0.08 10.67
CA ASP A 91 -13.08 1.33 10.29
C ASP A 91 -13.92 1.50 9.01
N ASP A 92 -14.69 2.58 8.96
CA ASP A 92 -15.41 3.00 7.76
C ASP A 92 -14.51 3.90 6.88
N PRO A 93 -13.96 3.40 5.75
CA PRO A 93 -13.04 4.17 4.93
C PRO A 93 -13.71 5.35 4.20
N THR A 94 -15.05 5.38 4.11
CA THR A 94 -15.79 6.47 3.44
C THR A 94 -15.72 7.80 4.20
N GLN A 95 -15.25 7.78 5.46
CA GLN A 95 -15.08 8.96 6.30
C GLN A 95 -13.74 9.69 6.09
N TYR A 96 -12.98 9.30 5.08
CA TYR A 96 -11.67 9.87 4.78
C TYR A 96 -11.67 10.51 3.39
N ASP A 97 -10.71 11.40 3.11
CA ASP A 97 -10.58 12.04 1.79
C ASP A 97 -10.26 11.01 0.70
N TYR A 98 -9.51 9.97 1.05
CA TYR A 98 -9.16 8.82 0.23
C TYR A 98 -8.79 7.63 1.12
N TRP A 99 -8.71 6.44 0.53
CA TRP A 99 -8.23 5.28 1.25
C TRP A 99 -7.46 4.31 0.35
N ILE A 100 -6.47 3.69 0.94
CA ILE A 100 -5.66 2.64 0.35
C ILE A 100 -6.21 1.32 0.87
N GLY A 101 -6.63 0.45 -0.02
CA GLY A 101 -7.11 -0.87 0.38
C GLY A 101 -5.98 -1.88 0.37
N SER A 102 -5.77 -2.55 1.50
CA SER A 102 -4.64 -3.44 1.73
C SER A 102 -5.07 -4.79 2.30
N ALA A 103 -4.23 -5.80 2.14
CA ALA A 103 -4.36 -7.11 2.76
C ALA A 103 -3.04 -7.48 3.45
N HIS A 104 -3.01 -7.42 4.78
CA HIS A 104 -1.83 -7.76 5.58
C HIS A 104 -1.94 -9.13 6.25
N TYR A 105 -3.12 -9.72 6.24
CA TYR A 105 -3.39 -10.97 6.96
C TYR A 105 -4.02 -12.02 6.07
N VAL A 106 -3.73 -13.28 6.39
CA VAL A 106 -4.50 -14.44 5.94
C VAL A 106 -5.18 -15.05 7.15
N LYS A 107 -6.49 -15.25 7.06
CA LYS A 107 -7.25 -15.96 8.09
C LYS A 107 -7.15 -17.46 7.85
N GLY A 108 -6.64 -18.17 8.83
CA GLY A 108 -6.52 -19.63 8.80
C GLY A 108 -7.86 -20.31 8.72
N PRO A 109 -8.07 -21.22 7.74
CA PRO A 109 -9.35 -21.90 7.55
C PRO A 109 -9.67 -22.93 8.63
N LYS A 110 -8.67 -23.48 9.32
CA LYS A 110 -8.84 -24.49 10.38
C LYS A 110 -8.95 -23.87 11.77
N THR A 111 -8.04 -22.94 12.09
CA THR A 111 -7.95 -22.35 13.42
C THR A 111 -8.77 -21.06 13.56
N GLY A 112 -9.09 -20.39 12.46
CA GLY A 112 -9.69 -19.05 12.45
C GLY A 112 -8.74 -17.93 12.89
N LYS A 113 -7.46 -18.23 13.15
CA LYS A 113 -6.43 -17.26 13.52
C LYS A 113 -6.11 -16.36 12.34
N TYR A 114 -5.81 -15.09 12.60
CA TYR A 114 -5.27 -14.17 11.62
C TYR A 114 -3.75 -14.22 11.68
N TYR A 115 -3.11 -14.50 10.55
CA TYR A 115 -1.67 -14.55 10.39
C TYR A 115 -1.21 -13.35 9.59
N GLU A 116 -0.29 -12.60 10.14
CA GLU A 116 0.40 -11.53 9.45
C GLU A 116 1.40 -12.13 8.44
N ILE A 117 1.32 -11.71 7.17
CA ILE A 117 2.07 -12.40 6.08
C ILE A 117 3.31 -11.63 5.64
N ASP A 118 3.58 -10.47 6.20
CA ASP A 118 4.61 -9.55 5.69
C ASP A 118 5.57 -9.02 6.78
N TRP A 119 5.45 -9.48 8.02
CA TRP A 119 6.27 -9.00 9.13
C TRP A 119 7.31 -10.01 9.60
N ARG A 120 6.89 -11.15 10.12
CA ARG A 120 7.78 -12.20 10.67
C ARG A 120 7.67 -13.47 9.85
N GLU A 121 8.82 -14.08 9.58
CA GLU A 121 8.87 -15.38 8.89
C GLU A 121 8.16 -16.48 9.70
N GLU A 122 8.21 -16.38 11.04
CA GLU A 122 7.55 -17.33 11.94
C GLU A 122 6.04 -17.32 11.79
N ASP A 123 5.42 -16.14 11.57
CA ASP A 123 3.98 -16.02 11.38
C ASP A 123 3.54 -16.62 10.04
N LEU A 124 4.29 -16.35 8.97
CA LEU A 124 4.02 -16.96 7.67
C LEU A 124 4.23 -18.49 7.71
N ARG A 125 5.28 -18.95 8.39
CA ARG A 125 5.53 -20.39 8.59
C ARG A 125 4.41 -21.04 9.38
N ALA A 126 3.98 -20.44 10.48
CA ALA A 126 2.86 -20.94 11.27
C ALA A 126 1.56 -20.99 10.45
N CYS A 127 1.31 -19.98 9.61
CA CYS A 127 0.17 -19.99 8.67
C CYS A 127 0.22 -21.21 7.75
N ILE A 128 1.38 -21.45 7.12
CA ILE A 128 1.60 -22.58 6.21
C ILE A 128 1.38 -23.92 6.92
N ASP A 129 2.01 -24.10 8.08
CA ASP A 129 2.05 -25.40 8.77
C ASP A 129 0.72 -25.71 9.47
N ASP A 130 0.14 -24.74 10.21
CA ASP A 130 -1.04 -24.96 11.05
C ASP A 130 -2.34 -25.04 10.25
N ASP A 131 -2.48 -24.19 9.21
CA ASP A 131 -3.75 -23.97 8.52
C ASP A 131 -3.78 -24.45 7.08
N PHE A 132 -2.61 -24.62 6.44
CA PHE A 132 -2.53 -24.98 5.01
C PHE A 132 -1.72 -26.27 4.74
N ASP A 133 -1.55 -27.16 5.74
CA ASP A 133 -0.93 -28.48 5.59
C ASP A 133 0.49 -28.46 4.98
N GLY A 134 1.25 -27.40 5.20
CA GLY A 134 2.57 -27.20 4.62
C GLY A 134 2.57 -26.69 3.16
N ASP A 135 1.40 -26.38 2.58
CA ASP A 135 1.28 -25.84 1.21
C ASP A 135 1.36 -24.30 1.23
N ALA A 136 2.58 -23.77 1.04
CA ALA A 136 2.80 -22.33 0.98
C ALA A 136 2.08 -21.64 -0.20
N LEU A 137 1.88 -22.34 -1.33
CA LEU A 137 1.15 -21.78 -2.46
C LEU A 137 -0.35 -21.66 -2.17
N ALA A 138 -0.92 -22.50 -1.32
CA ALA A 138 -2.30 -22.32 -0.86
C ALA A 138 -2.45 -21.04 0.00
N VAL A 139 -1.43 -20.66 0.78
CA VAL A 139 -1.42 -19.36 1.48
C VAL A 139 -1.35 -18.21 0.48
N VAL A 140 -0.54 -18.32 -0.58
CA VAL A 140 -0.47 -17.32 -1.67
C VAL A 140 -1.82 -17.16 -2.36
N GLU A 141 -2.50 -18.26 -2.68
CA GLU A 141 -3.83 -18.25 -3.28
C GLU A 141 -4.86 -17.55 -2.36
N ALA A 142 -4.83 -17.85 -1.06
CA ALA A 142 -5.69 -17.21 -0.06
C ALA A 142 -5.39 -15.70 0.06
N TYR A 143 -4.12 -15.30 0.02
CA TYR A 143 -3.70 -13.91 0.01
C TYR A 143 -4.26 -13.15 -1.19
N PHE A 144 -4.03 -13.64 -2.42
CA PHE A 144 -4.55 -12.96 -3.62
C PHE A 144 -6.09 -12.97 -3.68
N ALA A 145 -6.74 -13.97 -3.12
CA ALA A 145 -8.19 -13.94 -2.93
C ALA A 145 -8.64 -12.81 -1.99
N ASN A 146 -7.85 -12.49 -0.96
CA ASN A 146 -8.11 -11.35 -0.09
C ASN A 146 -7.86 -10.01 -0.82
N VAL A 147 -6.78 -9.89 -1.60
CA VAL A 147 -6.55 -8.72 -2.48
C VAL A 147 -7.71 -8.49 -3.44
N ALA A 148 -8.27 -9.57 -4.03
CA ALA A 148 -9.45 -9.47 -4.89
C ALA A 148 -10.68 -8.93 -4.12
N LYS A 149 -10.93 -9.40 -2.88
CA LYS A 149 -12.02 -8.87 -2.02
C LYS A 149 -11.82 -7.38 -1.70
N VAL A 150 -10.58 -6.95 -1.45
CA VAL A 150 -10.25 -5.53 -1.27
C VAL A 150 -10.57 -4.75 -2.54
N ALA A 151 -10.16 -5.24 -3.72
CA ALA A 151 -10.43 -4.59 -5.00
C ALA A 151 -11.95 -4.43 -5.28
N GLU A 152 -12.78 -5.40 -4.85
CA GLU A 152 -14.24 -5.32 -4.95
C GLU A 152 -14.85 -4.18 -4.11
N LYS A 153 -14.16 -3.74 -3.06
CA LYS A 153 -14.55 -2.57 -2.26
C LYS A 153 -14.25 -1.24 -2.96
N LYS A 154 -13.53 -1.27 -4.10
CA LYS A 154 -13.18 -0.11 -4.93
C LYS A 154 -12.39 0.96 -4.14
N PRO A 155 -11.23 0.62 -3.56
CA PRO A 155 -10.38 1.59 -2.90
C PRO A 155 -9.97 2.71 -3.86
N THR A 156 -9.63 3.87 -3.31
CA THR A 156 -8.98 4.95 -4.08
C THR A 156 -7.67 4.45 -4.69
N ILE A 157 -6.89 3.72 -3.88
CA ILE A 157 -5.63 3.07 -4.28
C ILE A 157 -5.67 1.62 -3.80
N LEU A 158 -5.34 0.67 -4.67
CA LEU A 158 -5.11 -0.73 -4.26
C LEU A 158 -3.65 -0.87 -3.87
N GLY A 159 -3.39 -1.04 -2.57
CA GLY A 159 -2.06 -1.02 -1.95
C GLY A 159 -1.23 -2.25 -2.31
N HIS A 160 0.08 -2.12 -2.23
CA HIS A 160 1.15 -3.14 -2.36
C HIS A 160 0.67 -4.55 -2.74
N PHE A 161 0.18 -4.68 -3.96
CA PHE A 161 -0.61 -5.79 -4.50
C PHE A 161 -0.06 -7.20 -4.23
N ASP A 162 1.26 -7.38 -4.22
CA ASP A 162 1.93 -8.66 -3.98
C ASP A 162 2.80 -8.64 -2.71
N LEU A 163 2.31 -8.00 -1.64
CA LEU A 163 3.02 -7.83 -0.37
C LEU A 163 3.49 -9.16 0.26
N ILE A 164 2.78 -10.25 0.01
CA ILE A 164 3.14 -11.59 0.52
C ILE A 164 4.56 -12.02 0.15
N LYS A 165 5.15 -11.43 -0.90
CA LYS A 165 6.56 -11.72 -1.28
C LYS A 165 7.58 -11.00 -0.41
N LYS A 166 7.19 -10.06 0.47
CA LYS A 166 8.10 -9.19 1.23
C LYS A 166 9.16 -9.96 2.00
N ILE A 167 8.76 -11.02 2.70
CA ILE A 167 9.64 -11.87 3.49
C ILE A 167 10.01 -13.19 2.79
N ASN A 168 9.67 -13.34 1.51
CA ASN A 168 9.99 -14.50 0.68
C ASN A 168 11.36 -14.39 -0.01
N GLY A 169 12.35 -13.71 0.59
CA GLY A 169 13.66 -13.51 -0.02
C GLY A 169 14.26 -14.82 -0.54
N ASP A 170 14.81 -14.78 -1.78
CA ASP A 170 15.38 -15.92 -2.49
C ASP A 170 14.44 -17.14 -2.65
N GLY A 171 13.12 -16.92 -2.63
CA GLY A 171 12.14 -17.99 -2.79
C GLY A 171 12.05 -18.93 -1.59
N LYS A 172 12.28 -18.42 -0.38
CA LYS A 172 12.38 -19.19 0.86
C LYS A 172 11.15 -20.02 1.18
N PHE A 173 9.95 -19.53 0.88
CA PHE A 173 8.69 -20.18 1.18
C PHE A 173 7.98 -20.71 -0.07
N PHE A 174 8.07 -19.99 -1.18
CA PHE A 174 7.43 -20.34 -2.45
C PHE A 174 8.19 -19.74 -3.64
N ASP A 175 8.06 -20.37 -4.81
CA ASP A 175 8.57 -19.83 -6.07
C ASP A 175 7.55 -18.80 -6.63
N GLU A 176 7.98 -17.55 -6.79
CA GLU A 176 7.18 -16.46 -7.37
C GLU A 176 6.91 -16.69 -8.89
N ASN A 177 7.57 -17.65 -9.53
CA ASN A 177 7.32 -18.05 -10.93
C ASN A 177 6.41 -19.28 -11.04
N ASP A 178 5.96 -19.87 -9.92
CA ASP A 178 5.06 -21.01 -9.94
C ASP A 178 3.75 -20.66 -10.66
N PRO A 179 3.22 -21.55 -11.53
CA PRO A 179 1.95 -21.33 -12.20
C PRO A 179 0.76 -21.01 -11.26
N ARG A 180 0.75 -21.58 -10.04
CA ARG A 180 -0.30 -21.27 -9.04
C ARG A 180 -0.19 -19.84 -8.54
N TYR A 181 1.05 -19.35 -8.26
CA TYR A 181 1.29 -17.95 -7.90
C TYR A 181 0.78 -17.02 -9.00
N THR A 182 1.22 -17.26 -10.24
CA THR A 182 0.85 -16.45 -11.41
C THR A 182 -0.66 -16.46 -11.65
N ALA A 183 -1.31 -17.63 -11.55
CA ALA A 183 -2.74 -17.75 -11.74
C ALA A 183 -3.53 -17.00 -10.67
N ALA A 184 -3.13 -17.09 -9.40
CA ALA A 184 -3.77 -16.38 -8.29
C ALA A 184 -3.61 -14.86 -8.42
N ALA A 185 -2.41 -14.38 -8.74
CA ALA A 185 -2.14 -12.97 -8.98
C ALA A 185 -2.98 -12.42 -10.14
N ASN A 186 -3.05 -13.15 -11.27
CA ASN A 186 -3.84 -12.75 -12.43
C ASN A 186 -5.35 -12.71 -12.14
N ALA A 187 -5.88 -13.65 -11.36
CA ALA A 187 -7.28 -13.62 -10.95
C ALA A 187 -7.61 -12.36 -10.13
N ALA A 188 -6.73 -11.96 -9.21
CA ALA A 188 -6.86 -10.73 -8.44
C ALA A 188 -6.72 -9.48 -9.33
N LEU A 189 -5.75 -9.45 -10.27
CA LEU A 189 -5.60 -8.36 -11.25
C LEU A 189 -6.85 -8.18 -12.11
N MET A 190 -7.43 -9.27 -12.60
CA MET A 190 -8.68 -9.22 -13.38
C MET A 190 -9.83 -8.62 -12.56
N THR A 191 -9.88 -8.92 -11.26
CA THR A 191 -10.88 -8.33 -10.35
C THR A 191 -10.61 -6.85 -10.14
N ALA A 192 -9.35 -6.44 -9.91
CA ALA A 192 -8.95 -5.05 -9.79
C ALA A 192 -9.29 -4.24 -11.07
N ALA A 193 -9.03 -4.81 -12.26
CA ALA A 193 -9.33 -4.17 -13.54
C ALA A 193 -10.84 -3.96 -13.74
N ARG A 194 -11.66 -4.99 -13.45
CA ARG A 194 -13.13 -4.87 -13.51
C ARG A 194 -13.68 -3.78 -12.59
N ASN A 195 -13.04 -3.57 -11.44
CA ASN A 195 -13.40 -2.54 -10.49
C ASN A 195 -12.70 -1.19 -10.74
N ARG A 196 -11.88 -1.08 -11.80
CA ARG A 196 -11.14 0.13 -12.20
C ARG A 196 -10.24 0.69 -11.09
N CYS A 197 -9.63 -0.18 -10.31
CA CYS A 197 -8.70 0.23 -9.27
C CYS A 197 -7.50 0.96 -9.87
N VAL A 198 -6.91 1.88 -9.10
CA VAL A 198 -5.57 2.42 -9.36
C VAL A 198 -4.59 1.59 -8.52
N LEU A 199 -3.61 0.94 -9.18
CA LEU A 199 -2.66 0.08 -8.50
C LEU A 199 -1.50 0.92 -7.94
N GLU A 200 -1.13 0.66 -6.72
CA GLU A 200 0.04 1.26 -6.10
C GLU A 200 1.33 0.69 -6.69
N VAL A 201 2.32 1.54 -6.96
CA VAL A 201 3.73 1.17 -7.14
C VAL A 201 4.47 1.64 -5.91
N ASN A 202 4.65 0.73 -4.96
CA ASN A 202 5.14 1.00 -3.62
C ASN A 202 6.65 0.77 -3.53
N THR A 203 7.39 1.79 -3.10
CA THR A 203 8.86 1.78 -3.05
C THR A 203 9.42 1.42 -1.67
N SER A 204 8.58 1.19 -0.65
CA SER A 204 9.00 1.00 0.74
C SER A 204 9.94 -0.18 0.96
N ALA A 205 9.73 -1.29 0.23
CA ALA A 205 10.58 -2.47 0.36
C ALA A 205 12.05 -2.17 0.07
N ALA A 206 12.33 -1.35 -0.94
CA ALA A 206 13.68 -0.92 -1.29
C ALA A 206 14.28 0.02 -0.22
N TYR A 207 13.49 0.96 0.30
CA TYR A 207 13.93 1.84 1.39
C TYR A 207 14.27 1.07 2.67
N ARG A 208 13.44 0.10 3.02
CA ARG A 208 13.61 -0.72 4.25
C ARG A 208 14.59 -1.88 4.07
N GLY A 209 15.10 -2.11 2.85
CA GLY A 209 16.10 -3.15 2.55
C GLY A 209 15.55 -4.57 2.50
N PHE A 210 14.24 -4.75 2.45
CA PHE A 210 13.61 -6.07 2.33
C PHE A 210 13.77 -6.66 0.94
N ARG A 211 13.62 -5.85 -0.10
CA ARG A 211 13.72 -6.26 -1.50
C ARG A 211 14.37 -5.17 -2.36
N LYS A 212 14.90 -5.57 -3.52
CA LYS A 212 15.44 -4.62 -4.52
C LYS A 212 14.37 -4.11 -5.48
N ASP A 213 13.25 -4.84 -5.60
CA ASP A 213 12.11 -4.49 -6.43
C ASP A 213 10.99 -3.82 -5.61
N TYR A 214 9.97 -3.36 -6.29
CA TYR A 214 8.80 -2.69 -5.71
C TYR A 214 7.62 -3.65 -5.55
N PHE A 215 6.56 -3.20 -4.91
CA PHE A 215 5.26 -3.83 -4.96
C PHE A 215 4.34 -3.04 -5.92
N PRO A 216 3.78 -3.72 -6.96
CA PRO A 216 4.01 -5.10 -7.34
C PRO A 216 5.27 -5.30 -8.19
N SER A 217 5.60 -6.57 -8.43
CA SER A 217 6.70 -6.97 -9.30
C SER A 217 6.53 -6.47 -10.74
N GLY A 218 7.64 -6.37 -11.48
CA GLY A 218 7.61 -5.94 -12.88
C GLY A 218 6.76 -6.85 -13.79
N ALA A 219 6.64 -8.14 -13.47
CA ALA A 219 5.78 -9.06 -14.21
C ALA A 219 4.30 -8.68 -14.05
N ILE A 220 3.86 -8.46 -12.80
CA ILE A 220 2.49 -8.03 -12.49
C ILE A 220 2.19 -6.65 -13.11
N LEU A 221 3.15 -5.73 -13.08
CA LEU A 221 2.99 -4.42 -13.73
C LEU A 221 2.83 -4.53 -15.27
N LYS A 222 3.52 -5.47 -15.93
CA LYS A 222 3.31 -5.73 -17.36
C LYS A 222 1.89 -6.22 -17.65
N ASP A 223 1.41 -7.19 -16.86
CA ASP A 223 0.05 -7.71 -17.00
C ASP A 223 -0.99 -6.62 -16.73
N TRP A 224 -0.74 -5.76 -15.73
CA TRP A 224 -1.58 -4.61 -15.42
C TRP A 224 -1.63 -3.58 -16.57
N LEU A 225 -0.51 -3.33 -17.24
CA LEU A 225 -0.45 -2.47 -18.42
C LEU A 225 -1.27 -3.05 -19.59
N ILE A 226 -1.21 -4.37 -19.82
CA ILE A 226 -2.01 -5.06 -20.84
C ILE A 226 -3.51 -4.88 -20.58
N LEU A 227 -3.91 -4.86 -19.31
CA LEU A 227 -5.28 -4.59 -18.86
C LEU A 227 -5.65 -3.08 -18.92
N SER A 228 -4.74 -2.22 -19.42
CA SER A 228 -4.89 -0.76 -19.46
C SER A 228 -5.07 -0.14 -18.06
N GLY A 229 -4.51 -0.75 -17.06
CA GLY A 229 -4.62 -0.32 -15.67
C GLY A 229 -3.81 0.93 -15.34
N ASN A 230 -4.35 1.76 -14.47
CA ASN A 230 -3.67 2.95 -13.96
C ASN A 230 -2.81 2.61 -12.75
N VAL A 231 -1.70 3.35 -12.59
CA VAL A 231 -0.79 3.21 -11.46
C VAL A 231 -0.53 4.56 -10.79
N VAL A 232 -0.22 4.52 -9.48
CA VAL A 232 0.26 5.65 -8.68
C VAL A 232 1.55 5.23 -7.98
N ILE A 233 2.58 6.09 -7.95
CA ILE A 233 3.82 5.82 -7.21
C ILE A 233 3.65 6.32 -5.79
N THR A 234 4.03 5.51 -4.80
CA THR A 234 3.98 5.84 -3.38
C THR A 234 5.24 5.36 -2.66
N ALA A 235 5.52 5.95 -1.49
CA ALA A 235 6.67 5.57 -0.69
C ALA A 235 6.32 4.65 0.50
N ASP A 236 5.05 4.60 0.90
CA ASP A 236 4.63 3.92 2.13
C ASP A 236 5.59 4.30 3.29
N ALA A 237 5.67 5.63 3.48
CA ALA A 237 6.74 6.24 4.24
C ALA A 237 6.47 6.15 5.74
N HIS A 238 7.27 5.35 6.45
CA HIS A 238 7.30 5.26 7.90
C HIS A 238 8.36 6.19 8.53
N ASP A 239 9.10 6.92 7.71
CA ASP A 239 10.09 7.93 8.08
C ASP A 239 9.90 9.16 7.19
N ALA A 240 9.86 10.36 7.79
CA ALA A 240 9.69 11.60 7.05
C ALA A 240 10.79 11.83 5.98
N LYS A 241 11.94 11.17 6.09
CA LYS A 241 13.02 11.21 5.09
C LYS A 241 12.68 10.40 3.82
N ALA A 242 11.68 9.53 3.88
CA ALA A 242 11.33 8.61 2.81
C ALA A 242 10.12 9.07 1.97
N LEU A 243 9.60 10.28 2.17
CA LEU A 243 8.33 10.72 1.57
C LEU A 243 8.24 10.54 0.05
N THR A 244 9.36 10.65 -0.66
CA THR A 244 9.43 10.45 -2.12
C THR A 244 10.57 9.52 -2.53
N TYR A 245 11.01 8.67 -1.60
CA TYR A 245 12.12 7.76 -1.88
C TYR A 245 11.79 6.82 -3.04
N GLY A 246 12.72 6.69 -3.97
CA GLY A 246 12.61 5.75 -5.09
C GLY A 246 11.62 6.15 -6.18
N PHE A 247 11.02 7.35 -6.15
CA PHE A 247 10.02 7.76 -7.13
C PHE A 247 10.60 7.92 -8.54
N GLU A 248 11.80 8.46 -8.68
CA GLU A 248 12.46 8.61 -9.97
C GLU A 248 12.83 7.26 -10.57
N GLU A 249 13.37 6.34 -9.75
CA GLU A 249 13.70 4.99 -10.15
C GLU A 249 12.45 4.18 -10.51
N ALA A 250 11.36 4.31 -9.74
CA ALA A 250 10.09 3.68 -10.05
C ALA A 250 9.50 4.20 -11.37
N ALA A 251 9.56 5.51 -11.60
CA ALA A 251 9.13 6.13 -12.84
C ALA A 251 9.98 5.64 -14.05
N ALA A 252 11.30 5.54 -13.89
CA ALA A 252 12.18 4.98 -14.91
C ALA A 252 11.81 3.52 -15.22
N LYS A 253 11.58 2.71 -14.18
CA LYS A 253 11.14 1.33 -14.32
C LYS A 253 9.81 1.19 -15.03
N LEU A 254 8.84 2.02 -14.70
CA LEU A 254 7.55 2.05 -15.39
C LEU A 254 7.70 2.41 -16.87
N LYS A 255 8.58 3.36 -17.24
CA LYS A 255 8.92 3.66 -18.65
C LYS A 255 9.49 2.45 -19.37
N GLU A 256 10.44 1.74 -18.77
CA GLU A 256 11.02 0.51 -19.33
C GLU A 256 9.93 -0.56 -19.59
N LEU A 257 8.91 -0.64 -18.74
CA LEU A 257 7.78 -1.54 -18.90
C LEU A 257 6.77 -1.10 -19.95
N GLY A 258 6.87 0.16 -20.45
CA GLY A 258 5.99 0.72 -21.49
C GLY A 258 4.91 1.68 -20.97
N TYR A 259 4.91 2.04 -19.70
CA TYR A 259 4.00 3.08 -19.20
C TYR A 259 4.42 4.46 -19.72
N THR A 260 3.46 5.28 -20.11
CA THR A 260 3.68 6.66 -20.56
C THR A 260 3.22 7.70 -19.54
N LYS A 261 2.44 7.27 -18.56
CA LYS A 261 1.85 8.12 -17.53
C LYS A 261 1.62 7.36 -16.24
N VAL A 262 1.58 8.09 -15.14
CA VAL A 262 1.11 7.65 -13.81
C VAL A 262 -0.02 8.55 -13.34
N GLN A 263 -0.80 8.10 -12.38
CA GLN A 263 -1.77 8.94 -11.68
C GLN A 263 -1.06 9.63 -10.51
N VAL A 264 -1.44 10.87 -10.24
CA VAL A 264 -1.02 11.64 -9.06
C VAL A 264 -2.27 12.03 -8.30
N LEU A 265 -2.38 11.64 -7.04
CA LEU A 265 -3.51 12.03 -6.20
C LEU A 265 -3.26 13.42 -5.61
N GLY A 266 -4.18 14.33 -5.88
CA GLY A 266 -4.26 15.66 -5.29
C GLY A 266 -5.59 15.85 -4.56
N LYS A 267 -5.83 17.05 -4.04
CA LYS A 267 -7.08 17.38 -3.31
C LYS A 267 -8.35 17.20 -4.12
N ASP A 268 -8.27 17.36 -5.44
CA ASP A 268 -9.42 17.27 -6.35
C ASP A 268 -9.52 15.89 -7.04
N GLY A 269 -8.75 14.90 -6.56
CA GLY A 269 -8.70 13.55 -7.12
C GLY A 269 -7.45 13.27 -7.94
N PHE A 270 -7.50 12.21 -8.76
CA PHE A 270 -6.39 11.80 -9.60
C PHE A 270 -6.24 12.68 -10.85
N ILE A 271 -5.00 13.07 -11.12
CA ILE A 271 -4.61 13.69 -12.39
C ILE A 271 -3.53 12.85 -13.08
N PRO A 272 -3.62 12.62 -14.41
CA PRO A 272 -2.58 11.91 -15.14
C PRO A 272 -1.33 12.78 -15.28
N CYS A 273 -0.18 12.22 -14.96
CA CYS A 273 1.13 12.84 -15.11
C CYS A 273 1.97 12.03 -16.10
N ALA A 274 2.58 12.67 -17.09
CA ALA A 274 3.53 12.03 -17.99
C ALA A 274 4.79 11.59 -17.23
N LEU A 275 5.27 10.40 -17.54
CA LEU A 275 6.54 9.85 -17.06
C LEU A 275 7.73 10.45 -17.81
#